data_84ad8c14c719f9084942c9e99399b71e
#
_entry.id   84ad8c14c719f9084942c9e99399b71e
#
_cell.length_a   1.000
_cell.length_b   1.000
_cell.length_c   1.000
_cell.angle_alpha   90.00
_cell.angle_beta   90.00
_cell.angle_gamma   90.00
#
_symmetry.space_group_name_H-M   'P 1'
#
loop_
_entity.id
_entity.type
_entity.pdbx_description
1 polymer ?
#
loop_
_entity_poly.entity_id
_entity_poly.type
_entity_poly.pdbx_seq_one_letter_code
_entity_poly.pdbx_strand_id
1 'polypeptide(L)'
;MQTTAEKTVLITGANVGLGKDIARQLASRPETARIYLACRNQDRATAAKADLEAKAGRPIFDIVLMDVSDPGSVRAGLAGVDGSIDAVVMNAGGMGGKTPMALTADGATYMFAQNVLGHVVLLETLLAEERLGEVAVFAGSEAARGIPKMGFKRPSFDSNSADELATVIDGSYFARGKPDVNLAYGQAKLIGILWMAYLARQYPDRRFISVSPGNTTGTQAPNDLALPLRIAAKYVMPRLGIAHMAGPRSSVHLL
;
A
#
# COMPACT_ATOMS: atom_id res chain seq x y z
N MET A 1 3.22 4.65 37.20
CA MET A 1 3.68 4.31 35.84
C MET A 1 2.43 4.01 35.03
N GLN A 2 2.08 4.87 34.07
CA GLN A 2 1.04 4.52 33.10
C GLN A 2 1.60 3.40 32.24
N THR A 3 1.02 2.21 32.30
CA THR A 3 1.25 1.15 31.31
C THR A 3 0.73 1.66 29.98
N THR A 4 1.64 2.07 29.08
CA THR A 4 1.27 2.33 27.68
C THR A 4 0.69 1.05 27.12
N ALA A 5 -0.54 1.13 26.57
CA ALA A 5 -1.17 -0.03 25.96
C ALA A 5 -0.29 -0.57 24.84
N GLU A 6 -0.05 -1.87 24.83
CA GLU A 6 0.75 -2.55 23.85
C GLU A 6 0.05 -2.51 22.47
N LYS A 7 0.76 -2.08 21.44
CA LYS A 7 0.22 -1.91 20.08
C LYS A 7 0.68 -3.00 19.14
N THR A 8 -0.26 -3.54 18.39
CA THR A 8 -0.05 -4.49 17.30
C THR A 8 -0.30 -3.81 15.96
N VAL A 9 0.65 -3.92 15.03
CA VAL A 9 0.60 -3.28 13.71
C VAL A 9 0.74 -4.31 12.60
N LEU A 10 -0.07 -4.21 11.56
CA LEU A 10 0.07 -4.98 10.31
C LEU A 10 0.49 -4.06 9.17
N ILE A 11 1.55 -4.43 8.43
CA ILE A 11 2.08 -3.62 7.33
C ILE A 11 2.17 -4.47 6.07
N THR A 12 1.44 -4.12 5.01
CA THR A 12 1.56 -4.81 3.72
C THR A 12 2.78 -4.31 2.93
N GLY A 13 3.48 -5.22 2.24
CA GLY A 13 4.70 -4.89 1.50
C GLY A 13 5.88 -4.48 2.39
N ALA A 14 5.96 -5.05 3.60
CA ALA A 14 6.91 -4.66 4.64
C ALA A 14 8.36 -5.18 4.44
N ASN A 15 8.63 -5.92 3.37
CA ASN A 15 9.96 -6.50 3.15
C ASN A 15 10.95 -5.56 2.47
N VAL A 16 10.52 -4.39 1.96
CA VAL A 16 11.37 -3.47 1.21
C VAL A 16 10.81 -2.04 1.23
N GLY A 17 11.66 -1.05 0.94
CA GLY A 17 11.25 0.34 0.72
C GLY A 17 10.54 0.95 1.93
N LEU A 18 9.46 1.69 1.65
CA LEU A 18 8.69 2.43 2.67
C LEU A 18 8.12 1.49 3.75
N GLY A 19 7.52 0.36 3.35
CA GLY A 19 6.92 -0.56 4.31
C GLY A 19 7.94 -1.11 5.32
N LYS A 20 9.16 -1.45 4.85
CA LYS A 20 10.25 -1.87 5.73
C LYS A 20 10.74 -0.74 6.62
N ASP A 21 10.82 0.49 6.12
CA ASP A 21 11.25 1.64 6.91
C ASP A 21 10.20 2.03 7.96
N ILE A 22 8.91 1.97 7.63
CA ILE A 22 7.81 2.13 8.59
C ILE A 22 7.94 1.09 9.71
N ALA A 23 8.12 -0.18 9.39
CA ALA A 23 8.31 -1.24 10.36
C ALA A 23 9.50 -0.96 11.31
N ARG A 24 10.63 -0.52 10.75
CA ARG A 24 11.82 -0.12 11.52
C ARG A 24 11.53 1.03 12.47
N GLN A 25 10.83 2.08 12.02
CA GLN A 25 10.51 3.25 12.84
C GLN A 25 9.53 2.91 13.96
N LEU A 26 8.50 2.11 13.66
CA LEU A 26 7.54 1.65 14.67
C LEU A 26 8.19 0.75 15.71
N ALA A 27 9.16 -0.08 15.32
CA ALA A 27 9.89 -0.93 16.26
C ALA A 27 10.74 -0.15 17.29
N SER A 28 11.07 1.12 17.00
CA SER A 28 11.76 1.98 17.98
C SER A 28 10.83 2.59 19.02
N ARG A 29 9.52 2.43 18.86
CA ARG A 29 8.52 2.94 19.81
C ARG A 29 8.29 1.92 20.92
N PRO A 30 8.37 2.30 22.20
CA PRO A 30 8.23 1.36 23.33
C PRO A 30 6.83 0.74 23.38
N GLU A 31 5.79 1.46 22.96
CA GLU A 31 4.41 0.97 22.90
C GLU A 31 4.16 -0.07 21.81
N THR A 32 5.03 -0.20 20.82
CA THR A 32 4.87 -1.22 19.77
C THR A 32 5.31 -2.59 20.30
N ALA A 33 4.37 -3.49 20.50
CA ALA A 33 4.61 -4.84 21.00
C ALA A 33 4.80 -5.87 19.90
N ARG A 34 4.07 -5.72 18.76
CA ARG A 34 4.11 -6.68 17.64
C ARG A 34 3.94 -5.98 16.30
N ILE A 35 4.69 -6.43 15.30
CA ILE A 35 4.57 -5.97 13.92
C ILE A 35 4.45 -7.17 12.98
N TYR A 36 3.31 -7.29 12.31
CA TYR A 36 3.10 -8.27 11.24
C TYR A 36 3.65 -7.72 9.92
N LEU A 37 4.64 -8.40 9.37
CA LEU A 37 5.23 -8.11 8.05
C LEU A 37 4.46 -8.89 6.99
N ALA A 38 3.39 -8.31 6.42
CA ALA A 38 2.60 -8.95 5.39
C ALA A 38 3.29 -8.82 4.03
N CYS A 39 3.77 -9.96 3.50
CA CYS A 39 4.63 -10.03 2.32
C CYS A 39 4.29 -11.26 1.48
N ARG A 40 4.39 -11.15 0.14
CA ARG A 40 4.08 -12.27 -0.76
C ARG A 40 5.23 -13.28 -0.94
N ASN A 41 6.45 -12.95 -0.57
CA ASN A 41 7.62 -13.79 -0.76
C ASN A 41 8.28 -14.09 0.58
N GLN A 42 8.32 -15.38 0.94
CA GLN A 42 8.83 -15.87 2.21
C GLN A 42 10.31 -15.50 2.43
N ASP A 43 11.17 -15.75 1.44
CA ASP A 43 12.62 -15.54 1.62
C ASP A 43 12.95 -14.06 1.86
N ARG A 44 12.29 -13.18 1.08
CA ARG A 44 12.45 -11.72 1.27
C ARG A 44 11.89 -11.25 2.59
N ALA A 45 10.79 -11.82 3.05
CA ALA A 45 10.20 -11.51 4.35
C ALA A 45 11.13 -11.94 5.49
N THR A 46 11.70 -13.15 5.40
CA THR A 46 12.65 -13.68 6.37
C THR A 46 13.90 -12.80 6.45
N ALA A 47 14.49 -12.43 5.31
CA ALA A 47 15.64 -11.54 5.28
C ALA A 47 15.33 -10.15 5.84
N ALA A 48 14.12 -9.62 5.57
CA ALA A 48 13.68 -8.34 6.11
C ALA A 48 13.47 -8.39 7.62
N LYS A 49 12.83 -9.45 8.13
CA LYS A 49 12.65 -9.71 9.57
C LYS A 49 13.97 -9.73 10.29
N ALA A 50 14.93 -10.53 9.84
CA ALA A 50 16.25 -10.64 10.46
C ALA A 50 16.98 -9.28 10.53
N ASP A 51 16.97 -8.49 9.44
CA ASP A 51 17.56 -7.15 9.42
C ASP A 51 16.85 -6.17 10.36
N LEU A 52 15.52 -6.24 10.45
CA LEU A 52 14.72 -5.39 11.34
C LEU A 52 14.96 -5.74 12.81
N GLU A 53 14.99 -7.01 13.17
CA GLU A 53 15.28 -7.48 14.54
C GLU A 53 16.68 -7.08 14.99
N ALA A 54 17.68 -7.26 14.11
CA ALA A 54 19.05 -6.83 14.38
C ALA A 54 19.15 -5.32 14.66
N LYS A 55 18.38 -4.50 13.92
CA LYS A 55 18.39 -3.04 14.08
C LYS A 55 17.57 -2.56 15.28
N ALA A 56 16.47 -3.23 15.59
CA ALA A 56 15.60 -2.86 16.69
C ALA A 56 16.06 -3.40 18.04
N GLY A 57 16.86 -4.46 18.05
CA GLY A 57 17.23 -5.20 19.25
C GLY A 57 16.05 -5.89 19.94
N ARG A 58 14.94 -6.12 19.21
CA ARG A 58 13.66 -6.64 19.73
C ARG A 58 13.06 -7.67 18.76
N PRO A 59 12.62 -8.86 19.23
CA PRO A 59 12.02 -9.92 18.42
C PRO A 59 10.49 -9.73 18.31
N ILE A 60 10.05 -8.59 17.80
CA ILE A 60 8.63 -8.19 17.73
C ILE A 60 8.01 -8.31 16.34
N PHE A 61 8.70 -8.97 15.41
CA PHE A 61 8.26 -9.09 14.02
C PHE A 61 7.78 -10.50 13.71
N ASP A 62 6.59 -10.61 13.15
CA ASP A 62 6.04 -11.85 12.62
C ASP A 62 5.77 -11.73 11.12
N ILE A 63 6.01 -12.81 10.37
CA ILE A 63 5.78 -12.85 8.94
C ILE A 63 4.37 -13.37 8.68
N VAL A 64 3.62 -12.64 7.84
CA VAL A 64 2.35 -13.07 7.27
C VAL A 64 2.52 -13.19 5.76
N LEU A 65 2.37 -14.41 5.23
CA LEU A 65 2.37 -14.60 3.78
C LEU A 65 1.05 -14.10 3.20
N MET A 66 1.14 -13.08 2.37
CA MET A 66 -0.01 -12.41 1.79
C MET A 66 0.36 -11.77 0.45
N ASP A 67 -0.33 -12.15 -0.63
CA ASP A 67 -0.30 -11.43 -1.89
C ASP A 67 -1.56 -10.57 -2.00
N VAL A 68 -1.41 -9.26 -1.93
CA VAL A 68 -2.54 -8.31 -2.02
C VAL A 68 -3.20 -8.26 -3.41
N SER A 69 -2.64 -8.93 -4.42
CA SER A 69 -3.31 -9.09 -5.72
C SER A 69 -4.26 -10.29 -5.77
N ASP A 70 -4.30 -11.09 -4.73
CA ASP A 70 -5.11 -12.29 -4.58
C ASP A 70 -5.96 -12.22 -3.29
N PRO A 71 -7.28 -11.98 -3.39
CA PRO A 71 -8.20 -11.97 -2.26
C PRO A 71 -8.17 -13.23 -1.40
N GLY A 72 -7.97 -14.40 -2.03
CA GLY A 72 -7.84 -15.68 -1.31
C GLY A 72 -6.59 -15.71 -0.43
N SER A 73 -5.45 -15.26 -0.97
CA SER A 73 -4.20 -15.14 -0.22
C SER A 73 -4.32 -14.14 0.94
N VAL A 74 -5.05 -13.04 0.76
CA VAL A 74 -5.29 -12.06 1.83
C VAL A 74 -6.06 -12.70 2.99
N ARG A 75 -7.17 -13.40 2.70
CA ARG A 75 -7.96 -14.07 3.73
C ARG A 75 -7.16 -15.18 4.43
N ALA A 76 -6.42 -15.99 3.68
CA ALA A 76 -5.56 -17.02 4.24
C ALA A 76 -4.47 -16.44 5.16
N GLY A 77 -3.84 -15.32 4.75
CA GLY A 77 -2.86 -14.61 5.57
C GLY A 77 -3.47 -14.08 6.87
N LEU A 78 -4.68 -13.50 6.81
CA LEU A 78 -5.39 -12.99 8.01
C LEU A 78 -5.79 -14.09 8.98
N ALA A 79 -6.08 -15.29 8.50
CA ALA A 79 -6.40 -16.44 9.36
C ALA A 79 -5.21 -16.86 10.27
N GLY A 80 -3.98 -16.50 9.89
CA GLY A 80 -2.77 -16.69 10.71
C GLY A 80 -2.41 -15.52 11.62
N VAL A 81 -3.25 -14.48 11.68
CA VAL A 81 -3.03 -13.30 12.52
C VAL A 81 -3.93 -13.36 13.75
N ASP A 82 -3.33 -13.40 14.92
CA ASP A 82 -4.06 -13.48 16.18
C ASP A 82 -4.51 -12.11 16.71
N GLY A 83 -5.69 -12.10 17.34
CA GLY A 83 -6.21 -10.96 18.10
C GLY A 83 -6.57 -9.73 17.23
N SER A 84 -6.64 -8.59 17.88
CA SER A 84 -6.91 -7.30 17.26
C SER A 84 -5.63 -6.65 16.71
N ILE A 85 -5.80 -5.82 15.69
CA ILE A 85 -4.75 -5.05 15.05
C ILE A 85 -5.04 -3.57 15.32
N ASP A 86 -4.22 -2.91 16.13
CA ASP A 86 -4.41 -1.49 16.47
C ASP A 86 -4.22 -0.58 15.26
N ALA A 87 -3.26 -0.92 14.41
CA ALA A 87 -2.97 -0.15 13.21
C ALA A 87 -2.71 -1.04 11.97
N VAL A 88 -3.35 -0.70 10.86
CA VAL A 88 -3.11 -1.35 9.57
C VAL A 88 -2.46 -0.36 8.61
N VAL A 89 -1.31 -0.71 8.06
CA VAL A 89 -0.63 0.09 7.03
C VAL A 89 -0.71 -0.62 5.69
N MET A 90 -1.62 -0.18 4.85
CA MET A 90 -1.85 -0.66 3.48
C MET A 90 -0.87 0.01 2.51
N ASN A 91 0.38 -0.47 2.56
CA ASN A 91 1.51 0.11 1.83
C ASN A 91 1.82 -0.62 0.52
N ALA A 92 1.54 -1.92 0.42
CA ALA A 92 1.78 -2.68 -0.81
C ALA A 92 1.10 -2.03 -2.02
N GLY A 93 1.74 -2.14 -3.19
CA GLY A 93 1.20 -1.57 -4.42
C GLY A 93 2.32 -1.18 -5.39
N GLY A 94 1.95 -0.62 -6.52
CA GLY A 94 2.87 -0.17 -7.56
C GLY A 94 2.23 -0.12 -8.93
N MET A 95 3.06 0.00 -9.97
CA MET A 95 2.62 0.18 -11.37
C MET A 95 2.14 -1.12 -12.05
N GLY A 96 1.95 -2.23 -11.31
CA GLY A 96 1.40 -3.48 -11.85
C GLY A 96 2.42 -4.38 -12.58
N GLY A 97 3.72 -4.11 -12.45
CA GLY A 97 4.78 -4.95 -13.01
C GLY A 97 4.76 -5.04 -14.54
N LYS A 98 4.97 -6.25 -15.09
CA LYS A 98 5.08 -6.47 -16.54
C LYS A 98 3.73 -6.46 -17.26
N THR A 99 2.67 -6.87 -16.59
CA THR A 99 1.33 -7.06 -17.16
C THR A 99 0.25 -6.38 -16.31
N PRO A 100 0.31 -5.04 -16.14
CA PRO A 100 -0.56 -4.32 -15.21
C PRO A 100 -2.05 -4.45 -15.51
N MET A 101 -2.39 -4.62 -16.80
CA MET A 101 -3.78 -4.73 -17.26
C MET A 101 -4.25 -6.17 -17.47
N ALA A 102 -3.41 -7.18 -17.16
CA ALA A 102 -3.87 -8.57 -17.13
C ALA A 102 -4.90 -8.76 -16.02
N LEU A 103 -5.91 -9.59 -16.28
CA LEU A 103 -6.93 -9.90 -15.28
C LEU A 103 -6.41 -10.93 -14.28
N THR A 104 -6.78 -10.74 -13.01
CA THR A 104 -6.66 -11.75 -11.97
C THR A 104 -7.78 -12.79 -12.10
N ALA A 105 -7.71 -13.87 -11.31
CA ALA A 105 -8.78 -14.85 -11.23
C ALA A 105 -10.13 -14.26 -10.80
N ASP A 106 -10.10 -13.15 -10.06
CA ASP A 106 -11.29 -12.43 -9.57
C ASP A 106 -11.83 -11.40 -10.60
N GLY A 107 -11.27 -11.36 -11.81
CA GLY A 107 -11.73 -10.48 -12.89
C GLY A 107 -11.30 -9.02 -12.78
N ALA A 108 -10.47 -8.67 -11.80
CA ALA A 108 -9.90 -7.33 -11.71
C ALA A 108 -8.56 -7.24 -12.46
N THR A 109 -8.21 -6.06 -12.99
CA THR A 109 -6.85 -5.86 -13.49
C THR A 109 -5.84 -6.03 -12.37
N TYR A 110 -4.65 -6.57 -12.70
CA TYR A 110 -3.57 -6.72 -11.71
C TYR A 110 -3.19 -5.37 -11.08
N MET A 111 -3.24 -4.29 -11.86
CA MET A 111 -3.08 -2.92 -11.39
C MET A 111 -4.06 -2.58 -10.26
N PHE A 112 -5.34 -2.81 -10.47
CA PHE A 112 -6.38 -2.52 -9.49
C PHE A 112 -6.30 -3.47 -8.29
N ALA A 113 -6.12 -4.75 -8.54
CA ALA A 113 -6.08 -5.78 -7.50
C ALA A 113 -4.97 -5.49 -6.47
N GLN A 114 -3.74 -5.27 -6.90
CA GLN A 114 -2.62 -5.04 -5.97
C GLN A 114 -2.64 -3.67 -5.26
N ASN A 115 -3.33 -2.66 -5.84
CA ASN A 115 -3.34 -1.32 -5.25
C ASN A 115 -4.57 -1.05 -4.39
N VAL A 116 -5.69 -1.76 -4.62
CA VAL A 116 -6.98 -1.48 -3.97
C VAL A 116 -7.67 -2.75 -3.50
N LEU A 117 -8.00 -3.70 -4.39
CA LEU A 117 -8.89 -4.82 -4.07
C LEU A 117 -8.40 -5.64 -2.88
N GLY A 118 -7.12 -6.03 -2.86
CA GLY A 118 -6.58 -6.78 -1.73
C GLY A 118 -6.61 -6.01 -0.41
N HIS A 119 -6.43 -4.69 -0.46
CA HIS A 119 -6.54 -3.84 0.73
C HIS A 119 -7.98 -3.67 1.19
N VAL A 120 -8.94 -3.63 0.25
CA VAL A 120 -10.37 -3.68 0.57
C VAL A 120 -10.69 -4.97 1.30
N VAL A 121 -10.29 -6.13 0.74
CA VAL A 121 -10.52 -7.43 1.38
C VAL A 121 -9.87 -7.51 2.77
N LEU A 122 -8.62 -7.03 2.91
CA LEU A 122 -7.91 -6.98 4.19
C LEU A 122 -8.69 -6.18 5.24
N LEU A 123 -9.04 -4.96 4.92
CA LEU A 123 -9.61 -4.02 5.88
C LEU A 123 -11.07 -4.34 6.18
N GLU A 124 -11.88 -4.69 5.17
CA GLU A 124 -13.28 -5.10 5.38
C GLU A 124 -13.38 -6.39 6.21
N THR A 125 -12.45 -7.34 6.03
CA THR A 125 -12.40 -8.54 6.88
C THR A 125 -12.11 -8.16 8.34
N LEU A 126 -11.12 -7.30 8.60
CA LEU A 126 -10.81 -6.87 9.96
C LEU A 126 -11.94 -6.04 10.59
N LEU A 127 -12.68 -5.26 9.80
CA LEU A 127 -13.84 -4.51 10.28
C LEU A 127 -15.02 -5.43 10.61
N ALA A 128 -15.32 -6.39 9.72
CA ALA A 128 -16.41 -7.35 9.91
C ALA A 128 -16.18 -8.29 11.11
N GLU A 129 -14.91 -8.61 11.40
CA GLU A 129 -14.51 -9.41 12.55
C GLU A 129 -14.26 -8.58 13.83
N GLU A 130 -14.51 -7.28 13.80
CA GLU A 130 -14.26 -6.33 14.90
C GLU A 130 -12.80 -6.35 15.39
N ARG A 131 -11.85 -6.64 14.51
CA ARG A 131 -10.42 -6.78 14.80
C ARG A 131 -9.59 -5.54 14.49
N LEU A 132 -10.12 -4.55 13.80
CA LEU A 132 -9.45 -3.26 13.63
C LEU A 132 -9.61 -2.42 14.90
N GLY A 133 -8.50 -2.07 15.55
CA GLY A 133 -8.49 -1.22 16.73
C GLY A 133 -8.67 0.26 16.41
N GLU A 134 -7.59 0.99 16.08
CA GLU A 134 -7.61 2.46 16.09
C GLU A 134 -7.52 3.11 14.70
N VAL A 135 -6.64 2.60 13.83
CA VAL A 135 -6.29 3.31 12.60
C VAL A 135 -5.99 2.42 11.42
N ALA A 136 -6.46 2.83 10.24
CA ALA A 136 -6.05 2.28 8.96
C ALA A 136 -5.39 3.38 8.12
N VAL A 137 -4.18 3.11 7.61
CA VAL A 137 -3.43 4.03 6.75
C VAL A 137 -3.30 3.43 5.36
N PHE A 138 -3.73 4.16 4.33
CA PHE A 138 -3.64 3.76 2.94
C PHE A 138 -2.55 4.56 2.22
N ALA A 139 -1.62 3.87 1.58
CA ALA A 139 -0.62 4.49 0.71
C ALA A 139 -1.26 4.97 -0.59
N GLY A 140 -1.69 6.21 -0.58
CA GLY A 140 -2.16 6.96 -1.74
C GLY A 140 -1.02 7.30 -2.71
N SER A 141 -1.29 8.21 -3.64
CA SER A 141 -0.31 8.72 -4.59
C SER A 141 -0.73 10.09 -5.11
N GLU A 142 0.23 10.97 -5.42
CA GLU A 142 -0.01 12.20 -6.16
C GLU A 142 -0.64 11.94 -7.55
N ALA A 143 -0.45 10.74 -8.12
CA ALA A 143 -1.10 10.32 -9.36
C ALA A 143 -2.64 10.42 -9.28
N ALA A 144 -3.23 10.30 -8.10
CA ALA A 144 -4.68 10.50 -7.89
C ALA A 144 -5.14 11.94 -8.17
N ARG A 145 -4.23 12.93 -8.14
CA ARG A 145 -4.48 14.33 -8.51
C ARG A 145 -3.95 14.68 -9.90
N GLY A 146 -3.19 13.77 -10.49
CA GLY A 146 -2.44 13.98 -11.71
C GLY A 146 -1.08 14.67 -11.47
N ILE A 147 -0.10 14.28 -12.27
CA ILE A 147 1.25 14.87 -12.28
C ILE A 147 1.64 15.09 -13.75
N PRO A 148 1.16 16.15 -14.41
CA PRO A 148 1.34 16.36 -15.86
C PRO A 148 2.81 16.32 -16.28
N LYS A 149 3.72 16.87 -15.46
CA LYS A 149 5.18 16.87 -15.68
C LYS A 149 5.77 15.45 -15.75
N MET A 150 5.08 14.44 -15.19
CA MET A 150 5.49 13.03 -15.18
C MET A 150 4.60 12.16 -16.07
N GLY A 151 3.74 12.75 -16.91
CA GLY A 151 2.84 12.02 -17.81
C GLY A 151 1.61 11.42 -17.12
N PHE A 152 1.31 11.78 -15.87
CA PHE A 152 0.09 11.36 -15.18
C PHE A 152 -1.00 12.39 -15.41
N LYS A 153 -2.01 12.03 -16.21
CA LYS A 153 -3.24 12.82 -16.35
C LYS A 153 -3.99 12.81 -15.02
N ARG A 154 -4.77 13.87 -14.77
CA ARG A 154 -5.70 13.88 -13.63
C ARG A 154 -6.79 12.84 -13.88
N PRO A 155 -6.98 11.87 -13.00
CA PRO A 155 -8.08 10.92 -13.10
C PRO A 155 -9.43 11.65 -13.06
N SER A 156 -10.34 11.23 -13.91
CA SER A 156 -11.74 11.69 -13.93
C SER A 156 -12.64 10.50 -14.26
N PHE A 157 -13.89 10.62 -13.87
CA PHE A 157 -14.96 9.70 -14.21
C PHE A 157 -16.07 10.51 -14.87
N ASP A 158 -16.75 9.93 -15.87
CA ASP A 158 -17.78 10.64 -16.64
C ASP A 158 -19.11 10.69 -15.90
N SER A 159 -19.49 9.58 -15.26
CA SER A 159 -20.78 9.44 -14.56
C SER A 159 -20.62 9.21 -13.05
N ASN A 160 -19.47 8.78 -12.60
CA ASN A 160 -19.21 8.28 -11.23
C ASN A 160 -20.18 7.15 -10.81
N SER A 161 -20.74 6.43 -11.76
CA SER A 161 -21.64 5.30 -11.52
C SER A 161 -20.89 4.05 -11.10
N ALA A 162 -21.59 3.11 -10.47
CA ALA A 162 -21.05 1.80 -10.15
C ALA A 162 -20.59 1.05 -11.41
N ASP A 163 -21.33 1.17 -12.51
CA ASP A 163 -21.02 0.54 -13.79
C ASP A 163 -19.71 1.10 -14.38
N GLU A 164 -19.53 2.43 -14.35
CA GLU A 164 -18.27 3.03 -14.79
C GLU A 164 -17.09 2.57 -13.94
N LEU A 165 -17.24 2.54 -12.62
CA LEU A 165 -16.20 2.04 -11.71
C LEU A 165 -15.87 0.57 -11.98
N ALA A 166 -16.86 -0.26 -12.28
CA ALA A 166 -16.66 -1.66 -12.67
C ALA A 166 -15.77 -1.77 -13.91
N THR A 167 -15.95 -0.88 -14.90
CA THR A 167 -15.10 -0.88 -16.11
C THR A 167 -13.65 -0.47 -15.85
N VAL A 168 -13.40 0.31 -14.81
CA VAL A 168 -12.02 0.63 -14.36
C VAL A 168 -11.39 -0.57 -13.68
N ILE A 169 -12.17 -1.31 -12.89
CA ILE A 169 -11.71 -2.48 -12.15
C ILE A 169 -11.31 -3.59 -13.11
N ASP A 170 -12.16 -3.94 -14.06
CA ASP A 170 -11.92 -5.01 -15.04
C ASP A 170 -11.06 -4.57 -16.24
N GLY A 171 -10.77 -3.28 -16.34
CA GLY A 171 -9.93 -2.71 -17.39
C GLY A 171 -10.64 -2.43 -18.72
N SER A 172 -11.94 -2.72 -18.86
CA SER A 172 -12.70 -2.46 -20.09
C SER A 172 -12.82 -0.95 -20.39
N TYR A 173 -12.70 -0.08 -19.37
CA TYR A 173 -12.53 1.36 -19.52
C TYR A 173 -11.38 1.72 -20.49
N PHE A 174 -10.33 0.91 -20.52
CA PHE A 174 -9.12 1.12 -21.31
C PHE A 174 -9.13 0.31 -22.64
N ALA A 175 -10.21 -0.38 -22.99
CA ALA A 175 -10.28 -1.26 -24.13
C ALA A 175 -10.19 -0.53 -25.49
N ARG A 176 -10.42 0.79 -25.52
CA ARG A 176 -10.33 1.62 -26.72
C ARG A 176 -8.89 2.10 -26.93
N GLY A 177 -8.06 1.29 -27.62
CA GLY A 177 -6.70 1.62 -27.98
C GLY A 177 -5.64 1.05 -27.03
N LYS A 178 -4.45 1.71 -26.97
CA LYS A 178 -3.38 1.29 -26.06
C LYS A 178 -3.71 1.73 -24.64
N PRO A 179 -3.73 0.82 -23.65
CA PRO A 179 -4.02 1.17 -22.26
C PRO A 179 -3.09 2.26 -21.72
N ASP A 180 -3.67 3.30 -21.13
CA ASP A 180 -2.92 4.31 -20.39
C ASP A 180 -2.69 3.83 -18.95
N VAL A 181 -1.56 3.16 -18.75
CA VAL A 181 -1.18 2.55 -17.45
C VAL A 181 -1.04 3.61 -16.35
N ASN A 182 -0.61 4.82 -16.70
CA ASN A 182 -0.48 5.91 -15.74
C ASN A 182 -1.87 6.39 -15.27
N LEU A 183 -2.83 6.49 -16.21
CA LEU A 183 -4.21 6.84 -15.86
C LEU A 183 -4.85 5.73 -15.02
N ALA A 184 -4.68 4.47 -15.39
CA ALA A 184 -5.20 3.32 -14.63
C ALA A 184 -4.66 3.31 -13.19
N TYR A 185 -3.36 3.57 -13.00
CA TYR A 185 -2.78 3.71 -11.67
C TYR A 185 -3.36 4.90 -10.90
N GLY A 186 -3.49 6.05 -11.55
CA GLY A 186 -4.08 7.24 -10.95
C GLY A 186 -5.53 7.02 -10.51
N GLN A 187 -6.35 6.37 -11.35
CA GLN A 187 -7.74 6.01 -11.03
C GLN A 187 -7.81 5.02 -9.88
N ALA A 188 -6.99 3.96 -9.88
CA ALA A 188 -6.93 3.02 -8.76
C ALA A 188 -6.60 3.72 -7.45
N LYS A 189 -5.60 4.61 -7.43
CA LYS A 189 -5.24 5.36 -6.23
C LYS A 189 -6.34 6.35 -5.80
N LEU A 190 -7.03 6.99 -6.75
CA LEU A 190 -8.17 7.86 -6.43
C LEU A 190 -9.33 7.07 -5.83
N ILE A 191 -9.69 5.92 -6.39
CA ILE A 191 -10.74 5.05 -5.84
C ILE A 191 -10.38 4.61 -4.41
N GLY A 192 -9.14 4.19 -4.16
CA GLY A 192 -8.69 3.82 -2.82
C GLY A 192 -8.80 4.97 -1.81
N ILE A 193 -8.44 6.20 -2.21
CA ILE A 193 -8.59 7.39 -1.36
C ILE A 193 -10.07 7.69 -1.05
N LEU A 194 -10.95 7.59 -2.06
CA LEU A 194 -12.39 7.81 -1.89
C LEU A 194 -13.02 6.74 -1.01
N TRP A 195 -12.60 5.48 -1.15
CA TRP A 195 -13.00 4.39 -0.27
C TRP A 195 -12.62 4.66 1.20
N MET A 196 -11.38 5.07 1.47
CA MET A 196 -10.96 5.45 2.83
C MET A 196 -11.79 6.61 3.40
N ALA A 197 -12.11 7.61 2.58
CA ALA A 197 -12.98 8.71 2.98
C ALA A 197 -14.44 8.26 3.25
N TYR A 198 -14.92 7.24 2.54
CA TYR A 198 -16.19 6.60 2.82
C TYR A 198 -16.16 5.89 4.18
N LEU A 199 -15.15 5.06 4.45
CA LEU A 199 -15.01 4.35 5.72
C LEU A 199 -14.89 5.30 6.92
N ALA A 200 -14.20 6.43 6.77
CA ALA A 200 -14.12 7.44 7.83
C ALA A 200 -15.49 8.01 8.24
N ARG A 201 -16.46 8.02 7.31
CA ARG A 201 -17.83 8.42 7.63
C ARG A 201 -18.67 7.30 8.25
N GLN A 202 -18.39 6.04 7.89
CA GLN A 202 -19.11 4.88 8.42
C GLN A 202 -18.64 4.50 9.83
N TYR A 203 -17.38 4.75 10.16
CA TYR A 203 -16.75 4.36 11.44
C TYR A 203 -16.10 5.58 12.11
N PRO A 204 -16.87 6.51 12.69
CA PRO A 204 -16.36 7.78 13.22
C PRO A 204 -15.48 7.61 14.48
N ASP A 205 -15.52 6.45 15.12
CA ASP A 205 -14.69 6.04 16.27
C ASP A 205 -13.30 5.57 15.88
N ARG A 206 -13.01 5.41 14.58
CA ARG A 206 -11.74 4.94 14.04
C ARG A 206 -11.15 5.95 13.06
N ARG A 207 -9.85 5.89 12.86
CA ARG A 207 -9.16 6.80 11.94
C ARG A 207 -8.82 6.10 10.62
N PHE A 208 -9.27 6.67 9.51
CA PHE A 208 -8.95 6.22 8.16
C PHE A 208 -8.19 7.32 7.45
N ILE A 209 -6.92 7.06 7.15
CA ILE A 209 -5.97 8.07 6.67
C ILE A 209 -5.42 7.65 5.31
N SER A 210 -5.44 8.54 4.35
CA SER A 210 -4.76 8.35 3.06
C SER A 210 -3.56 9.26 2.98
N VAL A 211 -2.37 8.69 2.73
CA VAL A 211 -1.09 9.42 2.68
C VAL A 211 -0.44 9.23 1.33
N SER A 212 -0.05 10.32 0.69
CA SER A 212 0.87 10.23 -0.46
C SER A 212 2.30 10.39 0.02
N PRO A 213 3.18 9.40 -0.19
CA PRO A 213 4.58 9.50 0.20
C PRO A 213 5.38 10.43 -0.71
N GLY A 214 4.77 11.02 -1.75
CA GLY A 214 5.46 11.80 -2.77
C GLY A 214 6.39 10.93 -3.63
N ASN A 215 7.39 11.57 -4.25
CA ASN A 215 8.42 10.86 -5.01
C ASN A 215 9.44 10.24 -4.05
N THR A 216 9.44 8.91 -3.96
CA THR A 216 10.36 8.18 -3.09
C THR A 216 11.50 7.57 -3.89
N THR A 217 12.74 7.79 -3.42
CA THR A 217 13.95 7.08 -3.90
C THR A 217 14.24 5.89 -2.98
N GLY A 218 14.81 4.82 -3.56
CA GLY A 218 15.16 3.63 -2.76
C GLY A 218 14.03 2.61 -2.59
N THR A 219 12.87 2.83 -3.23
CA THR A 219 11.81 1.83 -3.35
C THR A 219 12.01 0.96 -4.59
N GLN A 220 11.31 -0.17 -4.70
CA GLN A 220 11.35 -1.01 -5.92
C GLN A 220 10.48 -0.44 -7.07
N ALA A 221 9.65 0.57 -6.82
CA ALA A 221 8.81 1.17 -7.84
C ALA A 221 9.56 1.57 -9.13
N PRO A 222 10.80 2.13 -9.08
CA PRO A 222 11.59 2.37 -10.28
C PRO A 222 12.05 1.10 -11.02
N ASN A 223 12.07 -0.05 -10.37
CA ASN A 223 12.52 -1.31 -11.00
C ASN A 223 11.50 -1.86 -12.01
N ASP A 224 10.23 -1.45 -11.91
CA ASP A 224 9.17 -1.81 -12.85
C ASP A 224 9.19 -0.95 -14.14
N LEU A 225 10.04 0.09 -14.16
CA LEU A 225 10.23 0.96 -15.31
C LEU A 225 11.20 0.34 -16.34
N ALA A 226 11.06 0.74 -17.62
CA ALA A 226 12.05 0.42 -18.65
C ALA A 226 13.45 0.92 -18.27
N LEU A 227 14.51 0.21 -18.68
CA LEU A 227 15.89 0.48 -18.28
C LEU A 227 16.33 1.96 -18.36
N PRO A 228 16.04 2.72 -19.45
CA PRO A 228 16.40 4.13 -19.51
C PRO A 228 15.71 4.98 -18.43
N LEU A 229 14.44 4.70 -18.15
CA LEU A 229 13.66 5.39 -17.13
C LEU A 229 14.11 5.01 -15.71
N ARG A 230 14.57 3.77 -15.50
CA ARG A 230 15.17 3.34 -14.22
C ARG A 230 16.45 4.11 -13.92
N ILE A 231 17.31 4.30 -14.91
CA ILE A 231 18.55 5.08 -14.78
C ILE A 231 18.20 6.54 -14.49
N ALA A 232 17.25 7.11 -15.21
CA ALA A 232 16.79 8.48 -14.96
C ALA A 232 16.19 8.64 -13.55
N ALA A 233 15.33 7.72 -13.10
CA ALA A 233 14.73 7.75 -11.78
C ALA A 233 15.79 7.62 -10.66
N LYS A 234 16.82 6.80 -10.87
CA LYS A 234 17.86 6.54 -9.86
C LYS A 234 18.91 7.64 -9.77
N TYR A 235 19.35 8.20 -10.90
CA TYR A 235 20.54 9.05 -10.95
C TYR A 235 20.27 10.51 -11.38
N VAL A 236 19.23 10.76 -12.17
CA VAL A 236 18.92 12.07 -12.74
C VAL A 236 17.87 12.81 -11.93
N MET A 237 16.74 12.16 -11.61
CA MET A 237 15.64 12.80 -10.87
C MET A 237 16.03 13.35 -9.52
N PRO A 238 16.85 12.66 -8.69
CA PRO A 238 17.29 13.21 -7.41
C PRO A 238 18.13 14.48 -7.56
N ARG A 239 18.97 14.54 -8.61
CA ARG A 239 19.80 15.73 -8.88
C ARG A 239 19.02 16.94 -9.39
N LEU A 240 17.85 16.71 -9.97
CA LEU A 240 16.94 17.76 -10.43
C LEU A 240 15.94 18.20 -9.36
N GLY A 241 16.05 17.70 -8.11
CA GLY A 241 15.12 18.01 -7.02
C GLY A 241 13.69 17.45 -7.27
N ILE A 242 13.53 16.55 -8.25
CA ILE A 242 12.22 15.97 -8.60
C ILE A 242 11.84 14.86 -7.63
N ALA A 243 12.84 14.22 -7.00
CA ALA A 243 12.62 13.22 -5.97
C ALA A 243 12.91 13.85 -4.60
N HIS A 244 11.88 14.05 -3.79
CA HIS A 244 12.07 14.22 -2.37
C HIS A 244 12.35 12.86 -1.77
N MET A 245 13.52 12.71 -1.12
CA MET A 245 13.68 11.60 -0.19
C MET A 245 12.58 11.78 0.86
N ALA A 246 11.66 10.84 0.93
CA ALA A 246 10.88 10.65 2.14
C ALA A 246 11.93 10.31 3.21
N GLY A 247 12.41 11.32 3.90
CA GLY A 247 13.29 11.11 5.05
C GLY A 247 12.52 10.27 6.07
N PRO A 248 13.22 9.53 6.93
CA PRO A 248 12.60 8.68 7.94
C PRO A 248 11.57 9.38 8.84
N ARG A 249 11.50 10.70 8.80
CA ARG A 249 10.57 11.52 9.63
C ARG A 249 9.17 11.73 9.02
N SER A 250 9.00 11.61 7.70
CA SER A 250 7.72 11.93 7.06
C SER A 250 6.69 10.79 7.08
N SER A 251 7.13 9.55 7.28
CA SER A 251 6.26 8.36 7.21
C SER A 251 5.53 8.03 8.53
N VAL A 252 5.94 8.61 9.66
CA VAL A 252 5.51 8.17 11.00
C VAL A 252 4.77 9.26 11.81
N HIS A 253 4.69 10.48 11.32
CA HIS A 253 3.94 11.54 12.01
C HIS A 253 2.41 11.38 12.01
N LEU A 254 1.90 10.28 11.46
CA LEU A 254 0.46 10.04 11.26
C LEU A 254 -0.09 8.86 12.09
N LEU A 255 0.75 8.22 12.92
CA LEU A 255 0.33 7.15 13.83
C LEU A 255 0.38 7.62 15.29
#